data_cea560823285a059ad97739cd93495e1
#
_entry.id   cea560823285a059ad97739cd93495e1
#
_cell.length_a   1.000
_cell.length_b   1.000
_cell.length_c   1.000
_cell.angle_alpha   90.00
_cell.angle_beta   90.00
_cell.angle_gamma   90.00
#
_symmetry.space_group_name_H-M   'P 1'
#
loop_
_entity.id
_entity.type
_entity.pdbx_description
1 polymer ?
#
loop_
_entity_poly.entity_id
_entity_poly.type
_entity_poly.pdbx_seq_one_letter_code
_entity_poly.pdbx_strand_id
1 'polypeptide(L)'
;MRNWKETAISLGSLRAGEKKVITFESENVIDNIKEISPSCESCTKVLGYNPETKELKLEFSTREFPVHLSLEGRTYYDVNKNVTVFYQNNTSENLYFSARIYK
;
A
#
# COMPACT_ATOMS: atom_id res chain seq x y z
N MET A 1 -6.70 -19.47 -6.05
CA MET A 1 -5.24 -19.51 -6.09
C MET A 1 -4.67 -18.12 -5.90
N ARG A 2 -3.75 -17.94 -4.97
CA ARG A 2 -3.15 -16.62 -4.72
C ARG A 2 -1.95 -16.41 -5.61
N ASN A 3 -1.83 -15.22 -6.17
CA ASN A 3 -0.61 -14.85 -6.87
C ASN A 3 0.42 -14.23 -5.93
N TRP A 4 0.00 -13.82 -4.73
CA TRP A 4 0.84 -13.09 -3.79
C TRP A 4 1.06 -13.88 -2.50
N LYS A 5 2.28 -13.84 -1.98
CA LYS A 5 2.63 -14.52 -0.73
C LYS A 5 1.87 -13.93 0.45
N GLU A 6 1.73 -12.60 0.45
CA GLU A 6 0.96 -11.87 1.45
C GLU A 6 0.04 -10.89 0.74
N THR A 7 -1.19 -10.76 1.24
CA THR A 7 -2.16 -9.82 0.69
C THR A 7 -2.46 -8.69 1.66
N ALA A 8 -1.88 -8.73 2.86
CA ALA A 8 -2.06 -7.71 3.88
C ALA A 8 -0.75 -7.53 4.64
N ILE A 9 -0.27 -6.29 4.71
CA ILE A 9 0.96 -5.94 5.40
C ILE A 9 0.68 -4.85 6.42
N SER A 10 1.18 -5.03 7.64
CA SER A 10 1.14 -3.99 8.67
C SER A 10 2.48 -3.25 8.66
N LEU A 11 2.43 -1.94 8.49
CA LEU A 11 3.62 -1.10 8.48
C LEU A 11 4.05 -0.68 9.89
N GLY A 12 3.21 -0.99 10.89
CA GLY A 12 3.49 -0.58 12.25
C GLY A 12 3.23 0.92 12.46
N SER A 13 4.11 1.57 13.19
CA SER A 13 3.96 2.98 13.57
C SER A 13 4.81 3.87 12.67
N LEU A 14 4.20 4.92 12.15
CA LEU A 14 4.86 5.92 11.31
C LEU A 14 4.55 7.31 11.87
N ARG A 15 5.46 8.26 11.65
CA ARG A 15 5.21 9.66 11.97
C ARG A 15 4.53 10.34 10.81
N ALA A 16 3.67 11.31 11.13
CA ALA A 16 3.07 12.15 10.10
C ALA A 16 4.17 12.83 9.29
N GLY A 17 4.06 12.77 7.96
CA GLY A 17 5.04 13.31 7.04
C GLY A 17 6.10 12.32 6.56
N GLU A 18 6.16 11.11 7.13
CA GLU A 18 7.10 10.10 6.68
C GLU A 18 6.64 9.41 5.40
N LYS A 19 7.62 8.87 4.68
CA LYS A 19 7.37 8.00 3.52
C LYS A 19 7.85 6.60 3.82
N LYS A 20 7.12 5.60 3.34
CA LYS A 20 7.47 4.19 3.56
C LYS A 20 7.32 3.42 2.25
N VAL A 21 8.36 2.65 1.91
CA VAL A 21 8.29 1.73 0.77
C VAL A 21 7.69 0.42 1.25
N ILE A 22 6.68 -0.07 0.51
CA ILE A 22 5.98 -1.31 0.80
C ILE A 22 6.28 -2.28 -0.32
N THR A 23 6.65 -3.51 0.03
CA THR A 23 6.96 -4.54 -0.95
C THR A 23 6.01 -5.72 -0.78
N PHE A 24 5.28 -6.04 -1.86
CA PHE A 24 4.47 -7.27 -1.94
C PHE A 24 5.19 -8.24 -2.86
N GLU A 25 5.42 -9.45 -2.38
CA GLU A 25 6.11 -10.47 -3.15
C GLU A 25 5.12 -11.47 -3.73
N SER A 26 5.27 -11.79 -5.02
CA SER A 26 4.42 -12.79 -5.67
C SER A 26 5.02 -14.18 -5.51
N GLU A 27 4.14 -15.20 -5.58
CA GLU A 27 4.55 -16.61 -5.51
C GLU A 27 5.36 -16.99 -6.75
N ASN A 28 4.90 -16.55 -7.91
CA ASN A 28 5.53 -16.79 -9.19
C ASN A 28 5.61 -15.50 -9.98
N VAL A 29 6.40 -15.51 -11.05
CA VAL A 29 6.47 -14.37 -11.95
C VAL A 29 5.07 -14.09 -12.53
N ILE A 30 4.65 -12.84 -12.45
CA ILE A 30 3.38 -12.40 -13.03
C ILE A 30 3.70 -11.58 -14.27
N ASP A 31 3.20 -12.01 -15.42
CA ASP A 31 3.46 -11.36 -16.70
C ASP A 31 2.22 -10.75 -17.36
N ASN A 32 1.09 -10.83 -16.69
CA ASN A 32 -0.19 -10.37 -17.24
C ASN A 32 -0.82 -9.23 -16.46
N ILE A 33 -0.03 -8.44 -15.76
CA ILE A 33 -0.53 -7.27 -15.05
C ILE A 33 -0.92 -6.19 -16.07
N LYS A 34 -2.18 -5.77 -16.02
CA LYS A 34 -2.71 -4.71 -16.88
C LYS A 34 -2.56 -3.34 -16.23
N GLU A 35 -2.92 -3.25 -14.96
CA GLU A 35 -2.92 -1.99 -14.23
C GLU A 35 -2.83 -2.24 -12.73
N ILE A 36 -2.21 -1.30 -12.02
CA ILE A 36 -2.15 -1.31 -10.57
C ILE A 36 -2.73 0.02 -10.10
N SER A 37 -3.87 -0.06 -9.38
CA SER A 37 -4.62 1.13 -8.97
C SER A 37 -4.68 1.24 -7.45
N PRO A 38 -4.03 2.27 -6.86
CA PRO A 38 -4.12 2.49 -5.42
C PRO A 38 -5.44 3.13 -5.03
N SER A 39 -5.93 2.81 -3.83
CA SER A 39 -7.16 3.39 -3.29
C SER A 39 -6.99 4.88 -2.97
N CYS A 40 -5.77 5.31 -2.70
CA CYS A 40 -5.45 6.71 -2.45
C CYS A 40 -4.30 7.11 -3.38
N GLU A 41 -4.62 7.68 -4.54
CA GLU A 41 -3.60 8.07 -5.52
C GLU A 41 -2.70 9.19 -5.03
N SER A 42 -3.20 10.06 -4.16
CA SER A 42 -2.42 11.17 -3.64
C SER A 42 -1.45 10.79 -2.53
N CYS A 43 -1.67 9.63 -1.88
CA CYS A 43 -0.81 9.18 -0.78
C CYS A 43 -0.02 7.91 -1.11
N THR A 44 -0.36 7.22 -2.19
CA THR A 44 0.31 5.98 -2.58
C THR A 44 0.80 6.08 -4.01
N LYS A 45 2.10 5.95 -4.19
CA LYS A 45 2.72 5.94 -5.51
C LYS A 45 3.13 4.52 -5.86
N VAL A 46 2.69 4.04 -7.02
CA VAL A 46 3.09 2.73 -7.52
C VAL A 46 4.47 2.85 -8.16
N LEU A 47 5.46 2.16 -7.60
CA LEU A 47 6.82 2.14 -8.14
C LEU A 47 6.97 1.09 -9.22
N GLY A 48 6.13 0.06 -9.21
CA GLY A 48 6.07 -0.95 -10.27
C GLY A 48 6.34 -2.36 -9.77
N TYR A 49 6.06 -3.32 -10.64
CA TYR A 49 6.32 -4.73 -10.40
C TYR A 49 7.57 -5.15 -11.16
N ASN A 50 8.51 -5.78 -10.44
CA ASN A 50 9.74 -6.31 -11.04
C ASN A 50 9.61 -7.84 -11.16
N PRO A 51 9.50 -8.38 -12.39
CA PRO A 51 9.37 -9.84 -12.56
C PRO A 51 10.63 -10.61 -12.17
N GLU A 52 11.79 -10.00 -12.20
CA GLU A 52 13.03 -10.67 -11.81
C GLU A 52 13.09 -10.96 -10.31
N THR A 53 12.62 -10.02 -9.49
CA THR A 53 12.58 -10.18 -8.05
C THR A 53 11.23 -10.64 -7.55
N LYS A 54 10.21 -10.63 -8.40
CA LYS A 54 8.80 -10.95 -8.08
C LYS A 54 8.23 -10.00 -7.03
N GLU A 55 8.66 -8.75 -7.06
CA GLU A 55 8.26 -7.75 -6.07
C GLU A 55 7.50 -6.60 -6.70
N LEU A 56 6.36 -6.27 -6.08
CA LEU A 56 5.62 -5.05 -6.36
C LEU A 56 5.98 -4.04 -5.27
N LYS A 57 6.49 -2.89 -5.67
CA LYS A 57 6.87 -1.83 -4.73
C LYS A 57 5.94 -0.65 -4.84
N LEU A 58 5.56 -0.13 -3.68
CA LEU A 58 4.71 1.04 -3.52
C LEU A 58 5.39 2.00 -2.56
N GLU A 59 5.19 3.29 -2.75
CA GLU A 59 5.63 4.29 -1.78
C GLU A 59 4.40 4.92 -1.15
N PHE A 60 4.26 4.75 0.16
CA PHE A 60 3.19 5.36 0.92
C PHE A 60 3.72 6.62 1.60
N SER A 61 3.06 7.75 1.34
CA SER A 61 3.41 9.03 1.95
C SER A 61 2.35 9.37 2.98
N THR A 62 2.77 9.49 4.24
CA THR A 62 1.85 9.96 5.29
C THR A 62 1.68 11.46 5.11
N ARG A 63 0.46 11.94 5.37
CA ARG A 63 0.15 13.37 5.34
C ARG A 63 0.42 13.97 6.71
N GLU A 64 0.34 15.29 6.77
CA GLU A 64 0.37 15.98 8.05
C GLU A 64 -0.77 15.46 8.94
N PHE A 65 -0.53 15.47 10.24
CA PHE A 65 -1.53 15.01 11.20
C PHE A 65 -2.78 15.90 11.10
N PRO A 66 -3.99 15.33 10.95
CA PRO A 66 -5.19 16.14 10.80
C PRO A 66 -5.42 17.06 11.98
N VAL A 67 -5.67 18.33 11.69
CA VAL A 67 -5.84 19.36 12.73
C VAL A 67 -6.99 19.01 13.68
N HIS A 68 -8.10 18.51 13.15
CA HIS A 68 -9.26 18.17 13.98
C HIS A 68 -8.95 17.05 14.98
N LEU A 69 -8.10 16.08 14.64
CA LEU A 69 -7.68 15.03 15.58
C LEU A 69 -6.76 15.60 16.66
N SER A 70 -5.90 16.54 16.27
CA SER A 70 -5.03 17.22 17.22
C SER A 70 -5.84 18.03 18.23
N LEU A 71 -6.89 18.72 17.76
CA LEU A 71 -7.79 19.50 18.63
C LEU A 71 -8.57 18.60 19.60
N GLU A 72 -8.84 17.35 19.21
CA GLU A 72 -9.50 16.36 20.06
C GLU A 72 -8.56 15.72 21.07
N GLY A 73 -7.28 16.09 21.05
CA GLY A 73 -6.27 15.54 21.94
C GLY A 73 -5.74 14.18 21.49
N ARG A 74 -6.00 13.78 20.25
CA ARG A 74 -5.48 12.51 19.71
C ARG A 74 -4.03 12.66 19.33
N THR A 75 -3.25 11.60 19.57
CA THR A 75 -1.83 11.55 19.26
C THR A 75 -1.53 10.62 18.09
N TYR A 76 -2.51 9.85 17.63
CA TYR A 76 -2.35 8.92 16.50
C TYR A 76 -3.71 8.68 15.82
N TYR A 77 -3.63 8.11 14.61
CA TYR A 77 -4.80 7.57 13.93
C TYR A 77 -4.36 6.37 13.08
N ASP A 78 -5.31 5.47 12.82
CA ASP A 78 -5.04 4.28 12.02
C ASP A 78 -5.48 4.50 10.58
N VAL A 79 -4.67 4.03 9.64
CA VAL A 79 -5.01 4.05 8.22
C VAL A 79 -5.01 2.64 7.66
N ASN A 80 -5.96 2.37 6.77
CA ASN A 80 -6.05 1.12 6.01
C ASN A 80 -6.20 1.51 4.55
N LYS A 81 -5.27 1.07 3.72
CA LYS A 81 -5.25 1.37 2.30
C LYS A 81 -5.11 0.08 1.52
N ASN A 82 -5.43 0.13 0.25
CA ASN A 82 -5.23 -1.01 -0.62
C ASN A 82 -4.84 -0.56 -2.03
N VAL A 83 -4.28 -1.50 -2.77
CA VAL A 83 -4.10 -1.35 -4.20
C VAL A 83 -4.80 -2.53 -4.88
N THR A 84 -5.38 -2.29 -6.03
CA THR A 84 -6.00 -3.33 -6.84
C THR A 84 -5.09 -3.62 -8.02
N VAL A 85 -4.72 -4.88 -8.17
CA VAL A 85 -3.93 -5.34 -9.31
C VAL A 85 -4.89 -5.94 -10.31
N PHE A 86 -4.99 -5.31 -11.49
CA PHE A 86 -5.84 -5.78 -12.60
C PHE A 86 -4.99 -6.60 -13.57
N TYR A 87 -5.51 -7.76 -13.96
CA TYR A 87 -4.84 -8.66 -14.89
C TYR A 87 -5.50 -8.63 -16.26
N GLN A 88 -4.74 -9.02 -17.28
CA GLN A 88 -5.22 -9.01 -18.67
C GLN A 88 -6.35 -10.02 -18.93
N ASN A 89 -6.52 -11.01 -18.06
CA ASN A 89 -7.60 -11.98 -18.14
C ASN A 89 -8.91 -11.51 -17.49
N ASN A 90 -9.04 -10.22 -17.21
CA ASN A 90 -10.20 -9.59 -16.57
C ASN A 90 -10.44 -10.00 -15.13
N THR A 91 -9.42 -10.52 -14.46
CA THR A 91 -9.47 -10.76 -13.01
C THR A 91 -8.72 -9.65 -12.28
N SER A 92 -8.90 -9.58 -10.96
CA SER A 92 -8.19 -8.61 -10.12
C SER A 92 -7.97 -9.17 -8.73
N GLU A 93 -6.98 -8.62 -8.05
CA GLU A 93 -6.70 -8.94 -6.66
C GLU A 93 -6.45 -7.64 -5.89
N ASN A 94 -6.85 -7.63 -4.61
CA ASN A 94 -6.60 -6.50 -3.73
C ASN A 94 -5.46 -6.83 -2.78
N LEU A 95 -4.53 -5.90 -2.64
CA LEU A 95 -3.43 -5.97 -1.69
C LEU A 95 -3.63 -4.86 -0.68
N TYR A 96 -3.56 -5.18 0.61
CA TYR A 96 -3.88 -4.27 1.70
C TYR A 96 -2.66 -3.91 2.52
N PHE A 97 -2.61 -2.70 3.00
CA PHE A 97 -1.61 -2.31 3.98
C PHE A 97 -2.23 -1.35 5.00
N SER A 98 -1.69 -1.39 6.21
CA SER A 98 -2.18 -0.59 7.31
C SER A 98 -1.01 0.02 8.08
N ALA A 99 -1.26 1.13 8.74
CA ALA A 99 -0.27 1.81 9.56
C ALA A 99 -0.96 2.62 10.66
N ARG A 100 -0.24 2.87 11.75
CA ARG A 100 -0.67 3.80 12.79
C ARG A 100 0.20 5.05 12.66
N ILE A 101 -0.44 6.17 12.41
CA ILE A 101 0.24 7.43 12.16
C ILE A 101 0.25 8.27 13.43
N TYR A 102 1.43 8.64 13.90
CA TYR A 102 1.61 9.47 15.08
C TYR A 102 1.89 10.92 14.70
N LYS A 103 1.42 11.80 15.57
CA LYS A 103 1.65 13.22 15.45
C LYS A 103 3.13 13.60 15.55
#